data_4627e802637550d9f7bdea17bf703bd4
#
_entry.id   4627e802637550d9f7bdea17bf703bd4
#
_cell.length_a   1.000
_cell.length_b   1.000
_cell.length_c   1.000
_cell.angle_alpha   90.00
_cell.angle_beta   90.00
_cell.angle_gamma   90.00
#
_symmetry.space_group_name_H-M   'P 1'
#
loop_
_entity.id
_entity.type
_entity.pdbx_description
1 polymer ?
#
loop_
_entity_poly.entity_id
_entity_poly.type
_entity_poly.pdbx_seq_one_letter_code
_entity_poly.pdbx_strand_id
1 'polypeptide(L)'
;TGMVKDIDWDAYNSFTSRSKAPGAFDSRSNDSGENSLFGTSTSETNHFTITAALHDTTPNNDVYVENAKIVTMMNPMNYLGSPSATNAKYYRIRYGTADSNTSVAIPLIVGTRAQNLGYSVDMATPFGVDHAGDYDLQDLFNWMDSIVKNGR
;
A
#
# COMPACT_ATOMS: atom_id res chain seq x y z
N THR A 1 -35.32 16.80 9.71
CA THR A 1 -34.81 15.46 10.10
C THR A 1 -34.71 14.60 8.84
N GLY A 2 -33.51 14.56 8.23
CA GLY A 2 -33.28 13.73 7.07
C GLY A 2 -33.20 12.25 7.49
N MET A 3 -34.17 11.45 7.10
CA MET A 3 -34.05 10.00 7.17
C MET A 3 -33.41 9.51 5.88
N VAL A 4 -32.43 8.61 6.01
CA VAL A 4 -31.92 7.86 4.86
C VAL A 4 -33.06 7.00 4.34
N LYS A 5 -33.42 7.20 3.08
CA LYS A 5 -34.51 6.47 2.42
C LYS A 5 -34.01 5.29 1.60
N ASP A 6 -32.81 5.39 1.11
CA ASP A 6 -32.19 4.37 0.27
C ASP A 6 -30.67 4.54 0.25
N ILE A 7 -29.95 3.51 -0.16
CA ILE A 7 -28.51 3.50 -0.36
C ILE A 7 -28.24 2.98 -1.78
N ASP A 8 -27.73 3.87 -2.62
CA ASP A 8 -27.21 3.51 -3.94
C ASP A 8 -25.70 3.23 -3.83
N TRP A 9 -25.33 1.97 -3.98
CA TRP A 9 -23.94 1.54 -3.88
C TRP A 9 -23.05 2.09 -5.00
N ASP A 10 -23.57 2.26 -6.19
CA ASP A 10 -22.80 2.79 -7.32
C ASP A 10 -22.55 4.28 -7.14
N ALA A 11 -23.59 5.03 -6.70
CA ALA A 11 -23.44 6.43 -6.35
C ALA A 11 -22.48 6.62 -5.16
N TYR A 12 -22.57 5.77 -4.13
CA TYR A 12 -21.65 5.81 -2.99
C TYR A 12 -20.20 5.53 -3.42
N ASN A 13 -19.97 4.49 -4.20
CA ASN A 13 -18.64 4.15 -4.69
C ASN A 13 -18.06 5.26 -5.58
N SER A 14 -18.88 5.84 -6.46
CA SER A 14 -18.50 6.99 -7.27
C SER A 14 -18.16 8.22 -6.42
N PHE A 15 -18.97 8.49 -5.40
CA PHE A 15 -18.72 9.60 -4.48
C PHE A 15 -17.44 9.43 -3.66
N THR A 16 -17.12 8.22 -3.23
CA THR A 16 -15.88 7.92 -2.51
C THR A 16 -14.67 7.76 -3.43
N SER A 17 -14.85 7.91 -4.74
CA SER A 17 -13.82 7.65 -5.77
C SER A 17 -13.27 6.23 -5.75
N ARG A 18 -13.96 5.29 -5.12
CA ARG A 18 -13.58 3.87 -5.02
C ARG A 18 -14.24 2.98 -6.09
N SER A 19 -14.64 3.57 -7.20
CA SER A 19 -15.21 2.83 -8.32
C SER A 19 -14.21 1.90 -9.02
N LYS A 20 -12.93 2.03 -8.69
CA LYS A 20 -11.86 1.19 -9.22
C LYS A 20 -11.50 0.13 -8.17
N ALA A 21 -11.66 -1.13 -8.52
CA ALA A 21 -11.02 -2.18 -7.75
C ALA A 21 -9.53 -1.86 -7.63
N PRO A 22 -8.95 -1.85 -6.41
CA PRO A 22 -7.52 -1.64 -6.28
C PRO A 22 -6.84 -2.71 -7.14
N GLY A 23 -6.02 -2.27 -8.08
CA GLY A 23 -5.23 -3.17 -8.91
C GLY A 23 -4.40 -4.11 -8.04
N ALA A 24 -4.18 -5.31 -8.47
CA ALA A 24 -3.13 -6.11 -7.89
C ALA A 24 -1.81 -5.38 -8.12
N PHE A 25 -0.95 -5.31 -7.10
CA PHE A 25 0.38 -4.74 -7.27
C PHE A 25 1.14 -5.43 -8.39
N ASP A 26 1.03 -6.75 -8.45
CA ASP A 26 1.50 -7.55 -9.57
C ASP A 26 0.31 -7.79 -10.50
N SER A 27 0.20 -6.98 -11.53
CA SER A 27 -0.87 -7.07 -12.52
C SER A 27 -0.73 -8.34 -13.35
N ARG A 28 -1.84 -9.05 -13.55
CA ARG A 28 -1.86 -10.23 -14.43
C ARG A 28 -1.58 -9.90 -15.90
N SER A 29 -1.76 -8.65 -16.30
CA SER A 29 -1.36 -8.11 -17.59
C SER A 29 0.07 -7.57 -17.63
N ASN A 30 0.82 -7.71 -16.52
CA ASN A 30 2.21 -7.27 -16.39
C ASN A 30 2.43 -5.79 -16.80
N ASP A 31 1.47 -4.93 -16.48
CA ASP A 31 1.42 -3.54 -16.94
C ASP A 31 1.27 -2.51 -15.80
N SER A 32 1.39 -2.94 -14.54
CA SER A 32 1.36 -2.02 -13.41
C SER A 32 2.69 -1.26 -13.28
N GLY A 33 2.66 -0.11 -12.58
CA GLY A 33 3.88 0.61 -12.23
C GLY A 33 4.84 -0.24 -11.39
N GLU A 34 4.30 -1.12 -10.56
CA GLU A 34 5.06 -2.06 -9.75
C GLU A 34 5.76 -3.10 -10.61
N ASN A 35 5.12 -3.62 -11.67
CA ASN A 35 5.78 -4.53 -12.62
C ASN A 35 6.99 -3.86 -13.28
N SER A 36 6.91 -2.55 -13.56
CA SER A 36 8.03 -1.79 -14.13
C SER A 36 9.21 -1.65 -13.16
N LEU A 37 8.97 -1.64 -11.84
CA LEU A 37 10.05 -1.62 -10.83
C LEU A 37 10.88 -2.91 -10.84
N PHE A 38 10.32 -4.00 -11.33
CA PHE A 38 10.99 -5.29 -11.47
C PHE A 38 11.48 -5.54 -12.89
N GLY A 39 11.46 -4.54 -13.74
CA GLY A 39 12.04 -4.59 -15.08
C GLY A 39 13.54 -4.86 -15.06
N THR A 40 14.06 -5.39 -16.15
CA THR A 40 15.48 -5.69 -16.36
C THR A 40 15.98 -5.02 -17.65
N SER A 41 17.25 -5.23 -17.98
CA SER A 41 17.80 -4.76 -19.25
C SER A 41 17.20 -5.44 -20.49
N THR A 42 16.46 -6.53 -20.30
CA THR A 42 15.85 -7.33 -21.38
C THR A 42 14.34 -7.39 -21.32
N SER A 43 13.74 -6.93 -20.25
CA SER A 43 12.28 -6.85 -20.07
C SER A 43 11.91 -5.57 -19.33
N GLU A 44 11.01 -4.78 -19.90
CA GLU A 44 10.55 -3.52 -19.30
C GLU A 44 9.71 -3.73 -18.03
N THR A 45 9.03 -4.86 -17.96
CA THR A 45 8.17 -5.24 -16.84
C THR A 45 8.34 -6.71 -16.50
N ASN A 46 8.22 -7.07 -15.22
CA ASN A 46 8.25 -8.46 -14.78
C ASN A 46 7.24 -8.72 -13.67
N HIS A 47 6.73 -9.94 -13.62
CA HIS A 47 6.03 -10.43 -12.45
C HIS A 47 6.98 -10.64 -11.28
N PHE A 48 6.50 -10.35 -10.08
CA PHE A 48 7.22 -10.54 -8.82
C PHE A 48 6.48 -11.46 -7.84
N THR A 49 5.33 -12.00 -8.26
CA THR A 49 4.60 -13.04 -7.54
C THR A 49 4.37 -14.25 -8.45
N ILE A 50 4.49 -15.44 -7.86
CA ILE A 50 4.22 -16.69 -8.58
C ILE A 50 2.77 -16.73 -9.06
N THR A 51 1.83 -16.23 -8.25
CA THR A 51 0.40 -16.23 -8.59
C THR A 51 0.13 -15.41 -9.84
N ALA A 52 0.68 -14.21 -9.96
CA ALA A 52 0.46 -13.39 -11.15
C ALA A 52 1.14 -14.00 -12.38
N ALA A 53 2.36 -14.50 -12.25
CA ALA A 53 3.08 -15.15 -13.34
C ALA A 53 2.35 -16.38 -13.88
N LEU A 54 1.78 -17.23 -13.00
CA LEU A 54 1.00 -18.40 -13.41
C LEU A 54 -0.35 -18.05 -14.05
N HIS A 55 -0.84 -16.84 -13.86
CA HIS A 55 -2.13 -16.37 -14.38
C HIS A 55 -1.95 -15.17 -15.31
N ASP A 56 -0.77 -15.05 -15.90
CA ASP A 56 -0.47 -13.99 -16.87
C ASP A 56 -1.48 -14.03 -18.03
N THR A 57 -1.97 -12.85 -18.39
CA THR A 57 -2.92 -12.64 -19.49
C THR A 57 -2.28 -12.00 -20.72
N THR A 58 -0.97 -11.78 -20.69
CA THR A 58 -0.25 -11.21 -21.84
C THR A 58 -0.03 -12.25 -22.94
N PRO A 59 0.07 -11.80 -24.20
CA PRO A 59 0.26 -12.73 -25.32
C PRO A 59 1.63 -13.42 -25.36
N ASN A 60 2.61 -12.87 -24.64
CA ASN A 60 3.98 -13.36 -24.64
C ASN A 60 4.27 -14.02 -23.28
N ASN A 61 4.31 -15.34 -23.28
CA ASN A 61 4.50 -16.17 -22.09
C ASN A 61 5.95 -16.22 -21.55
N ASP A 62 6.82 -15.33 -21.99
CA ASP A 62 8.19 -15.23 -21.46
C ASP A 62 8.26 -14.39 -20.16
N VAL A 63 7.13 -14.21 -19.52
CA VAL A 63 6.99 -13.43 -18.30
C VAL A 63 7.49 -14.22 -17.13
N TYR A 64 8.51 -13.71 -16.50
CA TYR A 64 9.23 -14.39 -15.45
C TYR A 64 9.06 -13.72 -14.10
N VAL A 65 9.01 -14.53 -13.05
CA VAL A 65 9.09 -14.04 -11.68
C VAL A 65 10.50 -13.52 -11.42
N GLU A 66 10.55 -12.28 -10.95
CA GLU A 66 11.80 -11.58 -10.70
C GLU A 66 12.68 -12.27 -9.66
N ASN A 67 13.93 -11.87 -9.63
CA ASN A 67 14.91 -12.35 -8.69
C ASN A 67 14.42 -12.28 -7.24
N ALA A 68 14.32 -13.43 -6.59
CA ALA A 68 13.80 -13.56 -5.23
C ALA A 68 14.51 -12.66 -4.21
N LYS A 69 15.77 -12.28 -4.45
CA LYS A 69 16.50 -11.34 -3.60
C LYS A 69 15.92 -9.94 -3.71
N ILE A 70 15.64 -9.46 -4.92
CA ILE A 70 15.03 -8.13 -5.16
C ILE A 70 13.63 -8.11 -4.56
N VAL A 71 12.81 -9.11 -4.85
CA VAL A 71 11.46 -9.26 -4.29
C VAL A 71 11.49 -9.21 -2.76
N THR A 72 12.42 -9.94 -2.15
CA THR A 72 12.61 -9.93 -0.70
C THR A 72 13.01 -8.54 -0.19
N MET A 73 13.96 -7.87 -0.86
CA MET A 73 14.45 -6.56 -0.44
C MET A 73 13.38 -5.46 -0.56
N MET A 74 12.51 -5.55 -1.54
CA MET A 74 11.44 -4.57 -1.77
C MET A 74 10.21 -4.78 -0.87
N ASN A 75 10.11 -5.91 -0.18
CA ASN A 75 8.98 -6.18 0.70
C ASN A 75 9.33 -5.86 2.17
N PRO A 76 8.82 -4.75 2.73
CA PRO A 76 9.11 -4.34 4.10
C PRO A 76 8.63 -5.35 5.15
N MET A 77 7.67 -6.21 4.80
CA MET A 77 7.16 -7.24 5.72
C MET A 77 8.22 -8.29 6.08
N ASN A 78 9.24 -8.47 5.25
CA ASN A 78 10.36 -9.35 5.53
C ASN A 78 11.30 -8.81 6.62
N TYR A 79 11.28 -7.50 6.85
CA TYR A 79 12.18 -6.80 7.77
C TYR A 79 11.48 -6.35 9.05
N LEU A 80 10.19 -6.13 8.98
CA LEU A 80 9.41 -5.65 10.12
C LEU A 80 9.35 -6.71 11.23
N GLY A 81 10.06 -6.44 12.32
CA GLY A 81 10.26 -7.37 13.43
C GLY A 81 11.33 -8.44 13.20
N SER A 82 12.09 -8.35 12.13
CA SER A 82 13.22 -9.24 11.89
C SER A 82 14.40 -8.89 12.80
N PRO A 83 15.07 -9.88 13.41
CA PRO A 83 16.26 -9.64 14.22
C PRO A 83 17.46 -9.16 13.39
N SER A 84 17.42 -9.32 12.07
CA SER A 84 18.45 -8.83 11.15
C SER A 84 18.25 -7.38 10.69
N ALA A 85 17.19 -6.72 11.15
CA ALA A 85 16.86 -5.36 10.76
C ALA A 85 16.68 -4.46 11.99
N THR A 86 17.16 -3.23 11.89
CA THR A 86 16.84 -2.19 12.86
C THR A 86 15.53 -1.54 12.49
N ASN A 87 14.51 -1.73 13.32
CA ASN A 87 13.18 -1.18 13.09
C ASN A 87 12.98 0.12 13.88
N ALA A 88 12.25 1.06 13.30
CA ALA A 88 11.77 2.24 14.03
C ALA A 88 10.80 1.82 15.13
N LYS A 89 10.71 2.64 16.19
CA LYS A 89 9.72 2.42 17.26
C LYS A 89 8.35 3.03 16.95
N TYR A 90 8.33 4.02 16.09
CA TYR A 90 7.17 4.85 15.80
C TYR A 90 6.88 4.81 14.30
N TYR A 91 5.63 4.56 13.96
CA TYR A 91 5.15 4.50 12.58
C TYR A 91 3.95 5.42 12.44
N ARG A 92 3.95 6.24 11.40
CA ARG A 92 2.79 7.01 11.00
C ARG A 92 2.36 6.58 9.61
N ILE A 93 1.12 6.11 9.50
CA ILE A 93 0.56 5.54 8.28
C ILE A 93 -0.70 6.33 7.92
N ARG A 94 -0.76 6.81 6.69
CA ARG A 94 -1.93 7.49 6.14
C ARG A 94 -2.35 6.82 4.83
N TYR A 95 -3.64 6.70 4.65
CA TYR A 95 -4.25 6.13 3.46
C TYR A 95 -5.54 6.88 3.15
N GLY A 96 -5.58 7.60 2.03
CA GLY A 96 -6.78 8.32 1.60
C GLY A 96 -7.87 7.37 1.12
N THR A 97 -9.12 7.59 1.53
CA THR A 97 -10.20 6.68 1.10
C THR A 97 -10.54 6.78 -0.39
N ALA A 98 -10.10 7.85 -1.07
CA ALA A 98 -10.20 8.01 -2.52
C ALA A 98 -9.00 7.47 -3.29
N ASP A 99 -8.01 6.88 -2.61
CA ASP A 99 -6.83 6.27 -3.24
C ASP A 99 -7.25 5.17 -4.23
N SER A 100 -6.99 5.41 -5.50
CA SER A 100 -7.28 4.47 -6.59
C SER A 100 -6.07 3.64 -7.02
N ASN A 101 -4.88 3.89 -6.47
CA ASN A 101 -3.65 3.21 -6.83
C ASN A 101 -3.31 2.09 -5.87
N THR A 102 -3.43 2.33 -4.57
CA THR A 102 -3.03 1.40 -3.52
C THR A 102 -4.25 0.75 -2.86
N SER A 103 -4.21 -0.55 -2.65
CA SER A 103 -5.25 -1.23 -1.86
C SER A 103 -5.17 -0.83 -0.39
N VAL A 104 -6.34 -0.56 0.22
CA VAL A 104 -6.44 -0.33 1.67
C VAL A 104 -5.89 -1.50 2.50
N ALA A 105 -5.84 -2.69 1.94
CA ALA A 105 -5.27 -3.87 2.61
C ALA A 105 -3.79 -3.67 2.96
N ILE A 106 -3.03 -2.95 2.14
CA ILE A 106 -1.58 -2.75 2.34
C ILE A 106 -1.28 -1.98 3.63
N PRO A 107 -1.77 -0.74 3.83
CA PRO A 107 -1.52 -0.02 5.07
C PRO A 107 -2.11 -0.73 6.29
N LEU A 108 -3.26 -1.41 6.14
CA LEU A 108 -3.85 -2.18 7.25
C LEU A 108 -2.96 -3.36 7.65
N ILE A 109 -2.43 -4.12 6.70
CA ILE A 109 -1.53 -5.26 6.97
C ILE A 109 -0.24 -4.76 7.65
N VAL A 110 0.39 -3.72 7.10
CA VAL A 110 1.64 -3.16 7.64
C VAL A 110 1.41 -2.58 9.04
N GLY A 111 0.35 -1.78 9.20
CA GLY A 111 0.03 -1.16 10.49
C GLY A 111 -0.31 -2.19 11.57
N THR A 112 -1.13 -3.18 11.25
CA THR A 112 -1.49 -4.28 12.17
C THR A 112 -0.26 -5.11 12.56
N ARG A 113 0.60 -5.41 11.59
CA ARG A 113 1.85 -6.13 11.87
C ARG A 113 2.74 -5.34 12.82
N ALA A 114 2.92 -4.04 12.58
CA ALA A 114 3.72 -3.17 13.44
C ALA A 114 3.14 -3.10 14.87
N GLN A 115 1.81 -2.95 15.01
CA GLN A 115 1.13 -2.97 16.31
C GLN A 115 1.34 -4.30 17.05
N ASN A 116 1.19 -5.43 16.36
CA ASN A 116 1.38 -6.76 16.94
C ASN A 116 2.83 -7.01 17.39
N LEU A 117 3.78 -6.30 16.83
CA LEU A 117 5.19 -6.30 17.24
C LEU A 117 5.48 -5.33 18.40
N GLY A 118 4.49 -4.60 18.90
CA GLY A 118 4.62 -3.65 20.00
C GLY A 118 5.16 -2.29 19.59
N TYR A 119 5.19 -1.96 18.31
CA TYR A 119 5.55 -0.62 17.86
C TYR A 119 4.40 0.37 18.05
N SER A 120 4.74 1.63 18.24
CA SER A 120 3.76 2.71 18.30
C SER A 120 3.30 3.07 16.88
N VAL A 121 2.02 2.90 16.60
CA VAL A 121 1.46 3.13 15.27
C VAL A 121 0.34 4.15 15.33
N ASP A 122 0.54 5.27 14.65
CA ASP A 122 -0.48 6.28 14.35
C ASP A 122 -0.99 6.06 12.93
N MET A 123 -2.15 5.41 12.80
CA MET A 123 -2.76 5.09 11.50
C MET A 123 -4.11 5.75 11.34
N ALA A 124 -4.34 6.38 10.20
CA ALA A 124 -5.63 6.95 9.84
C ALA A 124 -5.93 6.80 8.35
N THR A 125 -7.22 6.77 8.05
CA THR A 125 -7.76 6.70 6.69
C THR A 125 -8.65 7.91 6.43
N PRO A 126 -8.08 9.11 6.16
CA PRO A 126 -8.86 10.31 5.95
C PRO A 126 -9.80 10.15 4.76
N PHE A 127 -11.04 10.57 4.97
CA PHE A 127 -12.11 10.40 4.00
C PHE A 127 -11.98 11.38 2.83
N GLY A 128 -12.18 10.88 1.61
CA GLY A 128 -12.16 11.69 0.39
C GLY A 128 -10.78 12.19 -0.03
N VAL A 129 -9.71 11.74 0.62
CA VAL A 129 -8.34 12.10 0.26
C VAL A 129 -7.79 11.08 -0.72
N ASP A 130 -7.05 11.55 -1.71
CA ASP A 130 -6.45 10.76 -2.78
C ASP A 130 -5.11 10.12 -2.35
N HIS A 131 -4.43 9.44 -3.29
CA HIS A 131 -3.17 8.71 -3.10
C HIS A 131 -2.03 9.61 -2.60
N ALA A 132 -1.95 10.84 -3.07
CA ALA A 132 -0.88 11.77 -2.75
C ALA A 132 -1.43 13.08 -2.20
N GLY A 133 -0.55 13.85 -1.56
CA GLY A 133 -0.83 15.19 -1.09
C GLY A 133 -0.40 15.42 0.35
N ASP A 134 -0.09 16.69 0.62
CA ASP A 134 0.35 17.16 1.94
C ASP A 134 -0.84 17.64 2.78
N TYR A 135 -1.83 16.80 2.95
CA TYR A 135 -3.11 17.18 3.55
C TYR A 135 -3.09 17.25 5.08
N ASP A 136 -2.06 16.73 5.74
CA ASP A 136 -1.99 16.67 7.21
C ASP A 136 -0.60 17.02 7.80
N LEU A 137 0.13 17.93 7.15
CA LEU A 137 1.49 18.34 7.56
C LEU A 137 1.54 18.84 9.00
N GLN A 138 0.55 19.61 9.44
CA GLN A 138 0.53 20.12 10.82
C GLN A 138 0.42 18.98 11.83
N ASP A 139 -0.42 17.98 11.55
CA ASP A 139 -0.57 16.80 12.40
C ASP A 139 0.69 15.94 12.38
N LEU A 140 1.36 15.82 11.23
CA LEU A 140 2.64 15.15 11.13
C LEU A 140 3.69 15.81 12.04
N PHE A 141 3.84 17.12 11.97
CA PHE A 141 4.80 17.83 12.81
C PHE A 141 4.45 17.75 14.31
N ASN A 142 3.18 17.86 14.66
CA ASN A 142 2.71 17.69 16.03
C ASN A 142 3.01 16.28 16.55
N TRP A 143 2.83 15.26 15.71
CA TRP A 143 3.15 13.87 16.03
C TRP A 143 4.67 13.69 16.24
N MET A 144 5.51 14.24 15.36
CA MET A 144 6.97 14.20 15.51
C MET A 144 7.41 14.89 16.80
N ASP A 145 6.88 16.07 17.09
CA ASP A 145 7.16 16.81 18.31
C ASP A 145 6.79 16.02 19.58
N SER A 146 5.64 15.32 19.55
CA SER A 146 5.20 14.50 20.67
C SER A 146 6.17 13.36 20.98
N ILE A 147 6.73 12.73 19.93
CA ILE A 147 7.74 11.68 20.09
C ILE A 147 9.02 12.23 20.70
N VAL A 148 9.51 13.35 20.20
CA VAL A 148 10.75 13.98 20.70
C VAL A 148 10.60 14.41 22.16
N LYS A 149 9.44 14.93 22.55
CA LYS A 149 9.17 15.38 23.93
C LYS A 149 9.00 14.22 24.92
N ASN A 150 8.40 13.12 24.48
CA ASN A 150 8.07 11.97 25.32
C ASN A 150 9.11 10.84 25.25
N GLY A 151 10.01 10.89 24.31
CA GLY A 151 11.04 9.87 24.07
C GLY A 151 12.40 10.14 24.75
N ARG A 152 12.45 11.15 25.62
CA ARG A 152 13.63 11.49 26.43
C ARG A 152 13.54 10.88 27.81
#